data_a16a8332f890f4804088b6f6e8f5f0d8
#
_entry.id   a16a8332f890f4804088b6f6e8f5f0d8
#
_cell.length_a   1.000
_cell.length_b   1.000
_cell.length_c   1.000
_cell.angle_alpha   90.00
_cell.angle_beta   90.00
_cell.angle_gamma   90.00
#
_symmetry.space_group_name_H-M   'P 1'
#
loop_
_entity.id
_entity.type
_entity.pdbx_description
1 polymer ?
#
loop_
_entity_poly.entity_id
_entity_poly.type
_entity_poly.pdbx_seq_one_letter_code
_entity_poly.pdbx_strand_id
1 'polypeptide(L)'
;ISFSLYMTHGGTSFGHWAGANSPGFAPDVTSYDYDAPINEYGQATPKFWELREMMAKYDERGFPLGGRKGGLSAVPKAPMPIITVPKFELTEFAPFYKNQHLIPSVNPQTFEEMDMGWGMTYYVTSLPEVPVQSVLTAEVHDYAQVFIDDQYIGKIDRVKNEKSLSLPPIKKGQKLAILVEAMGRINFGRAIKDFKGIVGDVVISAEGDEYGNEAAWTLKKWTMTPIPDDYGRAVKAFDADKVERPLSDGFAKQENGRGYYRGYFNINKVGDTFLNFETWGKGQVYVNGHPMGRIWSIGPQQTLYVPGCWLKKGKNEVIVLDVVGPREAVVWGQTEPELNKLQLEKTVKHNNIGDKPDLNSATPAAVSGASPSGAITAAPGNGWQTFRFAALQKGRYLALEVLSTQKDGDRLAIAELYLQGPDGKRLSREPWTTKYANSEEENGNHTGDKVYDLQESTYWQTERGASAPHLLVIDLGSEQSVSALEYLPRAEQGAPGSIKDFRVYFY
;
A
#
# COMPACT_ATOMS: atom_id res chain seq x y z
N ILE A 1 -25.57 32.03 -14.54
CA ILE A 1 -24.54 31.01 -14.30
C ILE A 1 -25.26 29.84 -13.62
N SER A 2 -25.09 28.64 -14.18
CA SER A 2 -25.62 27.39 -13.58
C SER A 2 -24.44 26.60 -12.99
N PHE A 3 -24.65 25.95 -11.86
CA PHE A 3 -23.66 25.07 -11.25
C PHE A 3 -24.36 23.82 -10.67
N SER A 4 -23.61 22.78 -10.48
CA SER A 4 -24.04 21.54 -9.84
C SER A 4 -23.01 21.15 -8.77
N LEU A 5 -23.51 20.75 -7.61
CA LEU A 5 -22.66 20.26 -6.53
C LEU A 5 -22.60 18.72 -6.60
N TYR A 6 -21.40 18.23 -6.67
CA TYR A 6 -21.08 16.82 -6.61
C TYR A 6 -19.94 16.60 -5.60
N MET A 7 -20.21 15.99 -4.46
CA MET A 7 -21.44 15.41 -3.89
C MET A 7 -21.98 16.34 -2.80
N THR A 8 -23.30 16.41 -2.64
CA THR A 8 -23.93 17.04 -1.47
C THR A 8 -23.80 16.15 -0.23
N HIS A 9 -23.86 14.84 -0.40
CA HIS A 9 -23.68 13.80 0.60
C HIS A 9 -22.90 12.65 -0.03
N GLY A 10 -21.70 12.34 0.48
CA GLY A 10 -20.86 11.27 -0.02
C GLY A 10 -21.32 9.89 0.44
N GLY A 11 -21.58 9.74 1.72
CA GLY A 11 -22.03 8.49 2.33
C GLY A 11 -20.91 7.48 2.56
N THR A 12 -21.27 6.20 2.57
CA THR A 12 -20.37 5.08 2.89
C THR A 12 -20.44 4.01 1.82
N SER A 13 -19.30 3.60 1.29
CA SER A 13 -19.15 2.46 0.36
C SER A 13 -18.99 1.16 1.15
N PHE A 14 -20.07 0.72 1.81
CA PHE A 14 -20.07 -0.48 2.64
C PHE A 14 -19.58 -1.73 1.91
N GLY A 15 -18.99 -2.67 2.64
CA GLY A 15 -18.49 -3.93 2.11
C GLY A 15 -17.36 -3.73 1.08
N HIS A 16 -17.57 -4.25 -0.13
CA HIS A 16 -16.59 -4.23 -1.23
C HIS A 16 -16.87 -3.14 -2.28
N TRP A 17 -17.77 -2.19 -2.01
CA TRP A 17 -18.24 -1.24 -3.01
C TRP A 17 -17.35 0.01 -3.15
N ALA A 18 -16.35 0.18 -2.30
CA ALA A 18 -15.30 1.16 -2.55
C ALA A 18 -14.51 0.75 -3.81
N GLY A 19 -14.36 1.67 -4.74
CA GLY A 19 -13.66 1.44 -6.01
C GLY A 19 -12.17 1.67 -5.94
N ALA A 20 -11.59 1.98 -7.09
CA ALA A 20 -10.21 2.43 -7.20
C ALA A 20 -10.06 3.44 -8.33
N ASN A 21 -9.14 4.37 -8.17
CA ASN A 21 -8.78 5.36 -9.16
C ASN A 21 -7.68 4.87 -10.12
N SER A 22 -7.59 5.51 -11.29
CA SER A 22 -6.68 5.25 -12.40
C SER A 22 -6.31 6.60 -13.08
N PRO A 23 -5.09 6.80 -13.67
CA PRO A 23 -4.03 5.81 -13.90
C PRO A 23 -3.30 5.38 -12.62
N GLY A 24 -2.60 4.25 -12.72
CA GLY A 24 -2.08 3.56 -11.54
C GLY A 24 -3.19 2.80 -10.81
N PHE A 25 -2.95 2.42 -9.56
CA PHE A 25 -3.94 1.79 -8.71
C PHE A 25 -4.02 2.50 -7.36
N ALA A 26 -5.10 3.21 -7.12
CA ALA A 26 -5.37 3.92 -5.87
C ALA A 26 -6.74 3.50 -5.34
N PRO A 27 -6.81 2.47 -4.46
CA PRO A 27 -8.07 1.98 -3.93
C PRO A 27 -8.69 2.99 -2.98
N ASP A 28 -9.98 3.26 -3.18
CA ASP A 28 -10.73 4.18 -2.34
C ASP A 28 -10.93 3.58 -0.95
N VAL A 29 -11.03 4.44 0.06
CA VAL A 29 -11.44 4.06 1.42
C VAL A 29 -12.94 3.83 1.48
N THR A 30 -13.42 3.22 2.56
CA THR A 30 -14.84 2.89 2.73
C THR A 30 -15.71 4.14 2.89
N SER A 31 -15.24 5.14 3.64
CA SER A 31 -15.93 6.43 3.74
C SER A 31 -15.84 7.19 2.42
N TYR A 32 -16.96 7.71 1.97
CA TYR A 32 -17.05 8.59 0.81
C TYR A 32 -17.51 10.00 1.25
N ASP A 33 -17.09 10.42 2.43
CA ASP A 33 -17.49 11.68 3.05
C ASP A 33 -17.08 12.88 2.18
N TYR A 34 -15.90 12.90 1.63
CA TYR A 34 -15.42 13.95 0.71
C TYR A 34 -15.41 15.36 1.30
N ASP A 35 -15.51 15.52 2.61
CA ASP A 35 -15.80 16.81 3.20
C ASP A 35 -17.07 17.45 2.58
N ALA A 36 -18.08 16.60 2.36
CA ALA A 36 -19.34 16.99 1.74
C ALA A 36 -20.14 17.94 2.65
N PRO A 37 -21.06 18.74 2.07
CA PRO A 37 -21.95 19.59 2.88
C PRO A 37 -22.78 18.83 3.91
N ILE A 38 -23.16 17.58 3.61
CA ILE A 38 -23.78 16.65 4.55
C ILE A 38 -22.81 15.50 4.77
N ASN A 39 -22.41 15.27 6.02
CA ASN A 39 -21.42 14.25 6.37
C ASN A 39 -21.99 12.82 6.26
N GLU A 40 -21.13 11.82 6.47
CA GLU A 40 -21.41 10.40 6.30
C GLU A 40 -22.66 9.92 7.07
N TYR A 41 -22.91 10.48 8.25
CA TYR A 41 -24.07 10.13 9.10
C TYR A 41 -25.23 11.12 9.03
N GLY A 42 -25.27 11.96 7.99
CA GLY A 42 -26.44 12.78 7.66
C GLY A 42 -26.54 14.11 8.38
N GLN A 43 -25.49 14.61 9.03
CA GLN A 43 -25.49 15.93 9.64
C GLN A 43 -24.97 17.01 8.70
N ALA A 44 -25.57 18.20 8.78
CA ALA A 44 -25.08 19.39 8.07
C ALA A 44 -23.75 19.86 8.66
N THR A 45 -22.74 20.01 7.81
CA THR A 45 -21.42 20.53 8.15
C THR A 45 -21.38 22.05 8.08
N PRO A 46 -20.31 22.73 8.56
CA PRO A 46 -20.14 24.16 8.32
C PRO A 46 -20.24 24.56 6.85
N LYS A 47 -19.70 23.75 5.95
CA LYS A 47 -19.78 23.94 4.49
C LYS A 47 -21.22 23.99 3.98
N PHE A 48 -22.13 23.17 4.53
CA PHE A 48 -23.55 23.22 4.19
C PHE A 48 -24.16 24.59 4.49
N TRP A 49 -23.84 25.16 5.65
CA TRP A 49 -24.39 26.44 6.07
C TRP A 49 -23.81 27.61 5.25
N GLU A 50 -22.52 27.57 4.96
CA GLU A 50 -21.87 28.59 4.10
C GLU A 50 -22.43 28.58 2.68
N LEU A 51 -22.60 27.38 2.08
CA LEU A 51 -23.23 27.24 0.76
C LEU A 51 -24.69 27.73 0.78
N ARG A 52 -25.43 27.43 1.83
CA ARG A 52 -26.81 27.87 1.98
C ARG A 52 -26.92 29.40 2.05
N GLU A 53 -26.06 30.04 2.83
CA GLU A 53 -26.00 31.51 2.92
C GLU A 53 -25.59 32.14 1.58
N MET A 54 -24.61 31.58 0.91
CA MET A 54 -24.15 32.05 -0.38
C MET A 54 -25.27 31.96 -1.42
N MET A 55 -25.94 30.81 -1.53
CA MET A 55 -27.05 30.59 -2.46
C MET A 55 -28.21 31.56 -2.22
N ALA A 56 -28.50 31.86 -0.96
CA ALA A 56 -29.55 32.80 -0.59
C ALA A 56 -29.35 34.20 -1.18
N LYS A 57 -28.10 34.64 -1.36
CA LYS A 57 -27.75 35.95 -1.96
C LYS A 57 -28.08 36.04 -3.44
N TYR A 58 -28.16 34.90 -4.14
CA TYR A 58 -28.35 34.83 -5.58
C TYR A 58 -29.72 34.25 -6.00
N ASP A 59 -30.63 34.03 -5.05
CA ASP A 59 -31.97 33.59 -5.36
C ASP A 59 -32.86 34.79 -5.77
N GLU A 60 -32.88 35.08 -7.08
CA GLU A 60 -33.63 36.20 -7.68
C GLU A 60 -35.16 36.04 -7.51
N ARG A 61 -35.65 34.85 -7.14
CA ARG A 61 -37.08 34.59 -6.94
C ARG A 61 -37.59 35.08 -5.58
N GLY A 62 -36.73 35.62 -4.77
CA GLY A 62 -37.08 36.11 -3.42
C GLY A 62 -37.60 35.03 -2.50
N PHE A 63 -37.37 33.74 -2.82
CA PHE A 63 -37.65 32.64 -1.93
C PHE A 63 -36.48 32.54 -0.91
N PRO A 64 -36.75 32.79 0.36
CA PRO A 64 -35.82 32.31 1.36
C PRO A 64 -35.61 30.83 1.10
N LEU A 65 -34.38 30.35 1.02
CA LEU A 65 -34.06 28.92 0.83
C LEU A 65 -34.89 28.08 1.81
N GLY A 66 -35.87 27.36 1.27
CA GLY A 66 -36.91 26.70 2.08
C GLY A 66 -38.32 26.93 1.59
N GLY A 67 -38.54 27.81 0.59
CA GLY A 67 -39.75 27.87 -0.26
C GLY A 67 -41.07 28.14 0.44
N ARG A 68 -41.10 28.56 1.70
CA ARG A 68 -42.36 28.89 2.40
C ARG A 68 -42.21 30.18 3.21
N LYS A 69 -43.25 31.01 3.21
CA LYS A 69 -43.40 32.13 4.12
C LYS A 69 -43.15 31.65 5.55
N GLY A 70 -42.07 32.06 6.16
CA GLY A 70 -41.85 31.71 7.56
C GLY A 70 -40.39 31.32 7.92
N GLY A 71 -39.45 31.48 7.01
CA GLY A 71 -38.05 31.21 7.33
C GLY A 71 -37.55 29.84 6.85
N LEU A 72 -36.27 29.64 6.95
CA LEU A 72 -35.59 28.39 6.63
C LEU A 72 -36.10 27.28 7.51
N SER A 73 -36.68 26.20 6.94
CA SER A 73 -36.95 24.98 7.69
C SER A 73 -35.70 24.59 8.46
N ALA A 74 -35.85 24.17 9.71
CA ALA A 74 -34.77 23.54 10.42
C ALA A 74 -34.22 22.39 9.58
N VAL A 75 -32.89 22.30 9.46
CA VAL A 75 -32.26 21.13 8.85
C VAL A 75 -32.67 19.93 9.70
N PRO A 76 -33.16 18.83 9.09
CA PRO A 76 -33.48 17.63 9.85
C PRO A 76 -32.28 17.20 10.67
N LYS A 77 -32.50 16.93 11.95
CA LYS A 77 -31.48 16.30 12.77
C LYS A 77 -31.25 14.89 12.26
N ALA A 78 -30.04 14.41 12.37
CA ALA A 78 -29.74 13.00 12.14
C ALA A 78 -30.76 12.12 12.91
N PRO A 79 -31.34 11.10 12.30
CA PRO A 79 -32.42 10.31 12.88
C PRO A 79 -31.99 9.53 14.12
N MET A 80 -30.67 9.26 14.27
CA MET A 80 -30.10 8.49 15.37
C MET A 80 -29.13 9.35 16.18
N PRO A 81 -29.07 9.16 17.50
CA PRO A 81 -28.01 9.77 18.30
C PRO A 81 -26.69 9.09 17.99
N ILE A 82 -25.59 9.81 18.17
CA ILE A 82 -24.26 9.22 18.11
C ILE A 82 -23.91 8.72 19.52
N ILE A 83 -23.36 7.51 19.58
CA ILE A 83 -22.99 6.86 20.83
C ILE A 83 -21.51 6.45 20.85
N THR A 84 -20.93 6.37 22.03
CA THR A 84 -19.64 5.74 22.26
C THR A 84 -19.81 4.26 22.61
N VAL A 85 -18.83 3.46 22.24
CA VAL A 85 -18.71 2.06 22.66
C VAL A 85 -17.41 1.92 23.44
N PRO A 86 -17.44 1.49 24.71
CA PRO A 86 -16.22 1.24 25.48
C PRO A 86 -15.30 0.25 24.74
N LYS A 87 -14.00 0.38 24.97
CA LYS A 87 -12.99 -0.54 24.41
C LYS A 87 -13.32 -1.99 24.81
N PHE A 88 -13.33 -2.88 23.83
CA PHE A 88 -13.55 -4.32 24.01
C PHE A 88 -12.58 -5.11 23.15
N GLU A 89 -12.36 -6.34 23.54
CA GLU A 89 -11.43 -7.27 22.86
C GLU A 89 -12.20 -8.28 22.01
N LEU A 90 -11.65 -8.63 20.84
CA LEU A 90 -12.12 -9.76 20.04
C LEU A 90 -11.32 -11.00 20.46
N THR A 91 -11.88 -11.74 21.40
CA THR A 91 -11.19 -12.85 22.10
C THR A 91 -11.23 -14.18 21.37
N GLU A 92 -12.14 -14.34 20.41
CA GLU A 92 -12.24 -15.58 19.63
C GLU A 92 -11.42 -15.42 18.34
N PHE A 93 -10.50 -16.36 18.11
CA PHE A 93 -9.66 -16.39 16.90
C PHE A 93 -9.88 -17.70 16.14
N ALA A 94 -9.95 -17.60 14.81
CA ALA A 94 -9.94 -18.74 13.90
C ALA A 94 -9.02 -18.44 12.70
N PRO A 95 -8.06 -19.33 12.39
CA PRO A 95 -7.20 -19.15 11.22
C PRO A 95 -8.01 -19.24 9.92
N PHE A 96 -7.48 -18.71 8.82
CA PHE A 96 -8.04 -18.99 7.51
C PHE A 96 -8.01 -20.49 7.21
N TYR A 97 -9.05 -21.01 6.60
CA TYR A 97 -9.23 -22.45 6.36
C TYR A 97 -9.44 -22.77 4.89
N LYS A 98 -9.06 -23.99 4.51
CA LYS A 98 -9.26 -24.52 3.16
C LYS A 98 -10.75 -24.73 2.89
N ASN A 99 -11.14 -24.50 1.64
CA ASN A 99 -12.40 -25.01 1.12
C ASN A 99 -12.23 -26.48 0.72
N GLN A 100 -13.33 -27.22 0.67
CA GLN A 100 -13.37 -28.56 0.04
C GLN A 100 -13.02 -28.49 -1.45
N HIS A 101 -13.20 -27.33 -2.08
CA HIS A 101 -12.98 -27.14 -3.50
C HIS A 101 -11.61 -26.51 -3.75
N LEU A 102 -10.64 -27.36 -4.08
CA LEU A 102 -9.32 -26.95 -4.57
C LEU A 102 -9.37 -26.91 -6.09
N ILE A 103 -8.82 -25.87 -6.69
CA ILE A 103 -8.78 -25.68 -8.15
C ILE A 103 -7.34 -25.93 -8.64
N PRO A 104 -7.05 -27.11 -9.25
CA PRO A 104 -5.77 -27.34 -9.90
C PRO A 104 -5.75 -26.68 -11.28
N SER A 105 -4.62 -26.06 -11.63
CA SER A 105 -4.41 -25.47 -12.96
C SER A 105 -2.93 -25.49 -13.34
N VAL A 106 -2.64 -25.44 -14.62
CA VAL A 106 -1.27 -25.30 -15.12
C VAL A 106 -0.72 -23.92 -14.77
N ASN A 107 -1.54 -22.88 -14.95
CA ASN A 107 -1.20 -21.48 -14.67
C ASN A 107 -2.03 -21.00 -13.48
N PRO A 108 -1.59 -19.93 -12.77
CA PRO A 108 -2.48 -19.26 -11.82
C PRO A 108 -3.69 -18.70 -12.57
N GLN A 109 -4.86 -18.72 -11.93
CA GLN A 109 -6.09 -18.17 -12.47
C GLN A 109 -6.46 -16.90 -11.74
N THR A 110 -7.09 -15.96 -12.44
CA THR A 110 -7.67 -14.76 -11.86
C THR A 110 -8.90 -15.12 -11.03
N PHE A 111 -9.37 -14.20 -10.20
CA PHE A 111 -10.61 -14.39 -9.43
C PHE A 111 -11.81 -14.64 -10.35
N GLU A 112 -11.87 -13.90 -11.46
CA GLU A 112 -12.94 -14.01 -12.46
C GLU A 112 -12.97 -15.38 -13.12
N GLU A 113 -11.81 -15.99 -13.41
CA GLU A 113 -11.74 -17.36 -13.93
C GLU A 113 -12.17 -18.43 -12.92
N MET A 114 -12.21 -18.06 -11.62
CA MET A 114 -12.69 -18.90 -10.53
C MET A 114 -14.08 -18.54 -10.03
N ASP A 115 -14.86 -17.76 -10.80
CA ASP A 115 -16.19 -17.25 -10.45
C ASP A 115 -16.24 -16.48 -9.11
N MET A 116 -15.18 -15.74 -8.78
CA MET A 116 -15.07 -14.98 -7.55
C MET A 116 -14.95 -13.48 -7.83
N GLY A 117 -15.78 -12.66 -7.18
CA GLY A 117 -15.78 -11.20 -7.37
C GLY A 117 -14.82 -10.45 -6.43
N TRP A 118 -14.70 -10.92 -5.19
CA TRP A 118 -13.91 -10.31 -4.11
C TRP A 118 -13.51 -11.36 -3.07
N GLY A 119 -12.67 -10.96 -2.12
CA GLY A 119 -12.11 -11.83 -1.10
C GLY A 119 -10.63 -12.09 -1.33
N MET A 120 -10.20 -13.32 -1.10
CA MET A 120 -8.80 -13.74 -1.22
C MET A 120 -8.69 -15.04 -2.00
N THR A 121 -7.50 -15.30 -2.53
CA THR A 121 -7.13 -16.63 -3.05
C THR A 121 -5.75 -17.02 -2.55
N TYR A 122 -5.65 -18.26 -2.09
CA TYR A 122 -4.39 -18.86 -1.69
C TYR A 122 -3.87 -19.74 -2.81
N TYR A 123 -2.79 -19.30 -3.46
CA TYR A 123 -2.12 -19.96 -4.58
C TYR A 123 -0.94 -20.75 -4.08
N VAL A 124 -0.81 -22.01 -4.45
CA VAL A 124 0.30 -22.88 -4.03
C VAL A 124 0.91 -23.59 -5.23
N THR A 125 2.24 -23.62 -5.29
CA THR A 125 3.01 -24.42 -6.26
C THR A 125 4.30 -24.93 -5.64
N SER A 126 5.00 -25.83 -6.36
CA SER A 126 6.32 -26.32 -5.96
C SER A 126 7.41 -25.51 -6.61
N LEU A 127 8.46 -25.20 -5.87
CA LEU A 127 9.61 -24.44 -6.32
C LEU A 127 10.68 -25.32 -7.01
N PRO A 128 11.37 -24.81 -8.02
CA PRO A 128 12.61 -25.40 -8.51
C PRO A 128 13.73 -25.28 -7.47
N GLU A 129 14.86 -25.90 -7.72
CA GLU A 129 16.06 -25.67 -6.94
C GLU A 129 16.78 -24.41 -7.48
N VAL A 130 17.01 -23.44 -6.60
CA VAL A 130 17.75 -22.21 -6.90
C VAL A 130 18.70 -21.94 -5.74
N PRO A 131 19.97 -22.37 -5.83
CA PRO A 131 20.89 -22.37 -4.70
C PRO A 131 21.42 -20.97 -4.34
N VAL A 132 21.05 -19.96 -5.11
CA VAL A 132 21.43 -18.56 -4.92
C VAL A 132 20.21 -17.70 -4.63
N GLN A 133 20.44 -16.48 -4.20
CA GLN A 133 19.38 -15.49 -4.06
C GLN A 133 18.71 -15.25 -5.41
N SER A 134 17.41 -15.12 -5.42
CA SER A 134 16.60 -14.99 -6.64
C SER A 134 15.50 -13.95 -6.46
N VAL A 135 14.81 -13.64 -7.55
CA VAL A 135 13.71 -12.67 -7.57
C VAL A 135 12.44 -13.34 -8.08
N LEU A 136 11.39 -13.28 -7.30
CA LEU A 136 10.03 -13.61 -7.72
C LEU A 136 9.43 -12.41 -8.43
N THR A 137 8.90 -12.60 -9.64
CA THR A 137 8.13 -11.58 -10.36
C THR A 137 6.73 -12.09 -10.63
N ALA A 138 5.72 -11.29 -10.25
CA ALA A 138 4.31 -11.59 -10.44
C ALA A 138 3.49 -10.30 -10.57
N GLU A 139 2.59 -10.25 -11.53
CA GLU A 139 1.54 -9.21 -11.59
C GLU A 139 0.42 -9.57 -10.62
N VAL A 140 0.34 -8.85 -9.50
CA VAL A 140 -0.62 -9.12 -8.43
C VAL A 140 -1.68 -8.02 -8.36
N HIS A 141 -2.93 -8.40 -8.37
CA HIS A 141 -4.09 -7.55 -8.17
C HIS A 141 -4.89 -8.02 -6.95
N ASP A 142 -4.69 -7.47 -5.68
CA ASP A 142 -3.99 -6.18 -5.47
C ASP A 142 -2.90 -6.26 -4.40
N TYR A 143 -3.09 -7.07 -3.34
CA TYR A 143 -2.16 -7.19 -2.22
C TYR A 143 -1.81 -8.65 -1.98
N ALA A 144 -0.56 -9.02 -2.13
CA ALA A 144 -0.10 -10.38 -1.92
C ALA A 144 0.86 -10.51 -0.75
N GLN A 145 0.72 -11.61 -0.02
CA GLN A 145 1.71 -12.08 0.93
C GLN A 145 2.33 -13.38 0.42
N VAL A 146 3.64 -13.46 0.47
CA VAL A 146 4.44 -14.54 -0.10
C VAL A 146 5.09 -15.36 1.01
N PHE A 147 4.99 -16.68 0.90
CA PHE A 147 5.50 -17.64 1.88
C PHE A 147 6.28 -18.75 1.15
N ILE A 148 7.33 -19.24 1.79
CA ILE A 148 8.02 -20.47 1.40
C ILE A 148 7.97 -21.43 2.59
N ASP A 149 7.37 -22.63 2.40
CA ASP A 149 7.13 -23.62 3.45
C ASP A 149 6.56 -22.97 4.73
N ASP A 150 5.49 -22.17 4.57
CA ASP A 150 4.79 -21.42 5.61
C ASP A 150 5.60 -20.28 6.29
N GLN A 151 6.84 -20.05 5.89
CA GLN A 151 7.63 -18.91 6.35
C GLN A 151 7.28 -17.69 5.52
N TYR A 152 6.91 -16.61 6.19
CA TYR A 152 6.66 -15.31 5.53
C TYR A 152 7.96 -14.76 4.95
N ILE A 153 7.93 -14.44 3.67
CA ILE A 153 9.08 -13.87 2.94
C ILE A 153 8.89 -12.37 2.72
N GLY A 154 7.70 -11.95 2.36
CA GLY A 154 7.40 -10.55 2.08
C GLY A 154 6.05 -10.36 1.42
N LYS A 155 5.84 -9.16 0.90
CA LYS A 155 4.59 -8.77 0.24
C LYS A 155 4.86 -8.18 -1.14
N ILE A 156 3.83 -8.19 -1.99
CA ILE A 156 3.76 -7.45 -3.24
C ILE A 156 2.50 -6.58 -3.17
N ASP A 157 2.66 -5.27 -3.23
CA ASP A 157 1.61 -4.27 -3.02
C ASP A 157 1.40 -3.47 -4.31
N ARG A 158 0.27 -3.66 -4.97
CA ARG A 158 -0.08 -2.97 -6.20
C ARG A 158 -0.17 -1.45 -6.03
N VAL A 159 -0.55 -0.96 -4.85
CA VAL A 159 -0.59 0.49 -4.56
C VAL A 159 0.78 1.13 -4.71
N LYS A 160 1.82 0.37 -4.35
CA LYS A 160 3.23 0.77 -4.49
C LYS A 160 3.82 0.40 -5.86
N ASN A 161 3.01 -0.14 -6.77
CA ASN A 161 3.44 -0.67 -8.07
C ASN A 161 4.51 -1.77 -7.95
N GLU A 162 4.51 -2.51 -6.84
CA GLU A 162 5.41 -3.64 -6.62
C GLU A 162 5.00 -4.81 -7.52
N LYS A 163 6.00 -5.43 -8.18
CA LYS A 163 5.81 -6.63 -9.04
C LYS A 163 6.81 -7.72 -8.73
N SER A 164 7.79 -7.44 -7.90
CA SER A 164 8.87 -8.37 -7.59
C SER A 164 9.19 -8.42 -6.10
N LEU A 165 9.78 -9.54 -5.69
CA LEU A 165 10.19 -9.80 -4.32
C LEU A 165 11.46 -10.66 -4.32
N SER A 166 12.47 -10.26 -3.54
CA SER A 166 13.68 -11.07 -3.35
C SER A 166 13.36 -12.34 -2.55
N LEU A 167 13.87 -13.47 -3.04
CA LEU A 167 13.74 -14.76 -2.39
C LEU A 167 15.10 -15.26 -1.88
N PRO A 168 15.13 -15.95 -0.73
CA PRO A 168 16.34 -16.64 -0.27
C PRO A 168 16.68 -17.82 -1.19
N PRO A 169 17.84 -18.46 -1.06
CA PRO A 169 18.16 -19.71 -1.74
C PRO A 169 17.06 -20.75 -1.54
N ILE A 170 16.65 -21.39 -2.63
CA ILE A 170 15.50 -22.29 -2.69
C ILE A 170 15.99 -23.73 -2.85
N LYS A 171 15.47 -24.65 -2.01
CA LYS A 171 15.68 -26.09 -2.14
C LYS A 171 14.61 -26.69 -3.04
N LYS A 172 14.97 -27.70 -3.80
CA LYS A 172 14.03 -28.42 -4.66
C LYS A 172 12.83 -28.94 -3.88
N GLY A 173 11.64 -28.65 -4.38
CA GLY A 173 10.38 -29.17 -3.83
C GLY A 173 9.80 -28.37 -2.67
N GLN A 174 10.45 -27.30 -2.20
CA GLN A 174 9.81 -26.35 -1.30
C GLN A 174 8.52 -25.82 -1.92
N LYS A 175 7.59 -25.40 -1.07
CA LYS A 175 6.29 -24.88 -1.49
C LYS A 175 6.31 -23.36 -1.47
N LEU A 176 6.02 -22.76 -2.60
CA LEU A 176 5.63 -21.35 -2.67
C LEU A 176 4.14 -21.25 -2.42
N ALA A 177 3.77 -20.37 -1.51
CA ALA A 177 2.39 -19.97 -1.30
C ALA A 177 2.26 -18.46 -1.43
N ILE A 178 1.21 -18.01 -2.13
CA ILE A 178 0.90 -16.59 -2.32
C ILE A 178 -0.56 -16.40 -1.92
N LEU A 179 -0.81 -15.63 -0.85
CA LEU A 179 -2.15 -15.21 -0.45
C LEU A 179 -2.44 -13.85 -1.07
N VAL A 180 -3.34 -13.79 -2.03
CA VAL A 180 -3.73 -12.54 -2.71
C VAL A 180 -5.09 -12.07 -2.23
N GLU A 181 -5.17 -10.85 -1.73
CA GLU A 181 -6.39 -10.14 -1.38
C GLU A 181 -6.76 -9.14 -2.48
N ALA A 182 -8.01 -9.17 -2.90
CA ALA A 182 -8.57 -8.16 -3.79
C ALA A 182 -9.03 -6.94 -3.01
N MET A 183 -8.71 -5.76 -3.51
CA MET A 183 -9.25 -4.48 -3.05
C MET A 183 -10.30 -3.94 -4.02
N GLY A 184 -10.62 -2.65 -3.94
CA GLY A 184 -11.56 -2.01 -4.86
C GLY A 184 -11.18 -2.17 -6.33
N ARG A 185 -12.18 -2.24 -7.20
CA ARG A 185 -11.96 -2.32 -8.64
C ARG A 185 -11.88 -0.93 -9.25
N ILE A 186 -11.01 -0.76 -10.24
CA ILE A 186 -10.97 0.45 -11.04
C ILE A 186 -12.33 0.64 -11.71
N ASN A 187 -12.98 1.78 -11.46
CA ASN A 187 -14.38 2.03 -11.81
C ASN A 187 -14.55 2.96 -13.03
N PHE A 188 -13.45 3.48 -13.60
CA PHE A 188 -13.49 4.33 -14.78
C PHE A 188 -12.19 4.30 -15.59
N GLY A 189 -12.23 4.85 -16.82
CA GLY A 189 -11.05 5.00 -17.67
C GLY A 189 -10.63 3.73 -18.40
N ARG A 190 -9.41 3.75 -18.94
CA ARG A 190 -8.92 2.65 -19.81
C ARG A 190 -8.66 1.35 -19.07
N ALA A 191 -8.40 1.42 -17.76
CA ALA A 191 -8.08 0.27 -16.93
C ALA A 191 -9.31 -0.35 -16.24
N ILE A 192 -10.53 0.00 -16.68
CA ILE A 192 -11.78 -0.48 -16.06
C ILE A 192 -11.93 -2.02 -16.08
N LYS A 193 -11.25 -2.71 -17.00
CA LYS A 193 -11.16 -4.17 -17.00
C LYS A 193 -10.08 -4.61 -16.02
N ASP A 194 -10.41 -4.61 -14.74
CA ASP A 194 -9.51 -4.82 -13.62
C ASP A 194 -9.71 -6.22 -13.01
N PHE A 195 -9.09 -7.24 -13.61
CA PHE A 195 -9.10 -8.61 -13.09
C PHE A 195 -8.30 -8.71 -11.80
N LYS A 196 -8.74 -9.55 -10.86
CA LYS A 196 -8.15 -9.73 -9.54
C LYS A 196 -7.38 -11.04 -9.40
N GLY A 197 -6.50 -11.11 -8.42
CA GLY A 197 -5.65 -12.27 -8.19
C GLY A 197 -4.28 -12.14 -8.84
N ILE A 198 -3.70 -13.25 -9.26
CA ILE A 198 -2.46 -13.27 -10.06
C ILE A 198 -2.84 -13.16 -11.55
N VAL A 199 -2.34 -12.11 -12.21
CA VAL A 199 -2.65 -11.83 -13.61
C VAL A 199 -1.42 -12.18 -14.47
N GLY A 200 -1.47 -13.35 -15.10
CA GLY A 200 -0.37 -13.84 -15.95
C GLY A 200 0.58 -14.80 -15.23
N ASP A 201 1.80 -14.87 -15.73
CA ASP A 201 2.80 -15.83 -15.26
C ASP A 201 3.50 -15.35 -13.97
N VAL A 202 3.92 -16.30 -13.14
CA VAL A 202 4.81 -16.08 -12.01
C VAL A 202 6.19 -16.64 -12.40
N VAL A 203 7.22 -15.82 -12.30
CA VAL A 203 8.57 -16.14 -12.73
C VAL A 203 9.55 -15.99 -11.58
N ILE A 204 10.46 -16.93 -11.44
CA ILE A 204 11.66 -16.78 -10.60
C ILE A 204 12.84 -16.56 -11.53
N SER A 205 13.63 -15.53 -11.28
CA SER A 205 14.90 -15.28 -11.96
C SER A 205 16.04 -15.26 -10.95
N ALA A 206 17.16 -15.83 -11.34
CA ALA A 206 18.40 -15.75 -10.56
C ALA A 206 19.47 -15.07 -11.42
N GLU A 207 20.40 -14.35 -10.77
CA GLU A 207 21.58 -13.82 -11.47
C GLU A 207 22.33 -14.96 -12.13
N GLY A 208 22.84 -14.68 -13.33
CA GLY A 208 23.46 -15.65 -14.20
C GLY A 208 24.70 -16.30 -13.60
N ASP A 209 25.09 -17.39 -14.23
CA ASP A 209 26.37 -18.04 -13.99
C ASP A 209 27.56 -17.12 -14.34
N GLU A 210 28.77 -17.58 -14.11
CA GLU A 210 30.01 -16.85 -14.43
C GLU A 210 30.12 -16.43 -15.92
N TYR A 211 29.21 -16.88 -16.76
CA TYR A 211 29.10 -16.55 -18.20
C TYR A 211 27.98 -15.53 -18.49
N GLY A 212 27.27 -15.05 -17.46
CA GLY A 212 26.21 -14.04 -17.61
C GLY A 212 24.86 -14.59 -18.12
N ASN A 213 24.64 -15.91 -18.06
CA ASN A 213 23.36 -16.51 -18.44
C ASN A 213 22.36 -16.36 -17.28
N GLU A 214 21.37 -15.53 -17.45
CA GLU A 214 20.25 -15.43 -16.50
C GLU A 214 19.41 -16.72 -16.55
N ALA A 215 19.17 -17.31 -15.37
CA ALA A 215 18.28 -18.43 -15.24
C ALA A 215 16.88 -17.96 -14.83
N ALA A 216 15.86 -18.33 -15.61
CA ALA A 216 14.48 -17.99 -15.31
C ALA A 216 13.57 -19.22 -15.36
N TRP A 217 12.69 -19.34 -14.38
CA TRP A 217 11.71 -20.42 -14.27
C TRP A 217 10.31 -19.85 -14.20
N THR A 218 9.48 -20.12 -15.19
CA THR A 218 8.04 -19.86 -15.10
C THR A 218 7.39 -20.95 -14.27
N LEU A 219 6.77 -20.57 -13.17
CA LEU A 219 6.14 -21.50 -12.25
C LEU A 219 4.82 -22.03 -12.82
N LYS A 220 4.63 -23.33 -12.77
CA LYS A 220 3.46 -24.04 -13.30
C LYS A 220 2.93 -25.02 -12.28
N LYS A 221 1.75 -25.64 -12.54
CA LYS A 221 1.07 -26.61 -11.69
C LYS A 221 0.64 -26.03 -10.34
N TRP A 222 -0.24 -25.08 -10.43
CA TRP A 222 -0.81 -24.38 -9.29
C TRP A 222 -2.01 -25.12 -8.70
N THR A 223 -2.19 -24.96 -7.42
CA THR A 223 -3.43 -25.30 -6.70
C THR A 223 -3.94 -24.05 -6.03
N MET A 224 -5.15 -23.61 -6.38
CA MET A 224 -5.79 -22.44 -5.82
C MET A 224 -6.87 -22.82 -4.83
N THR A 225 -6.96 -22.06 -3.75
CA THR A 225 -8.05 -22.13 -2.76
C THR A 225 -8.74 -20.76 -2.72
N PRO A 226 -9.89 -20.58 -3.40
CA PRO A 226 -10.69 -19.38 -3.29
C PRO A 226 -11.23 -19.22 -1.87
N ILE A 227 -11.17 -18.01 -1.36
CA ILE A 227 -11.65 -17.61 -0.03
C ILE A 227 -12.57 -16.39 -0.22
N PRO A 228 -13.81 -16.62 -0.67
CA PRO A 228 -14.79 -15.53 -0.76
C PRO A 228 -14.96 -14.87 0.59
N ASP A 229 -15.01 -13.55 0.59
CA ASP A 229 -15.28 -12.79 1.80
C ASP A 229 -16.78 -12.58 1.94
N ASP A 230 -17.39 -13.39 2.80
CA ASP A 230 -18.79 -13.31 3.18
C ASP A 230 -18.97 -13.64 4.67
N TYR A 231 -20.05 -13.10 5.25
CA TYR A 231 -20.34 -13.27 6.67
C TYR A 231 -20.56 -14.74 7.07
N GLY A 232 -21.23 -15.51 6.22
CA GLY A 232 -21.52 -16.93 6.50
C GLY A 232 -20.22 -17.74 6.62
N ARG A 233 -19.25 -17.46 5.75
CA ARG A 233 -17.91 -18.05 5.84
C ARG A 233 -17.18 -17.60 7.09
N ALA A 234 -17.24 -16.32 7.43
CA ALA A 234 -16.59 -15.78 8.63
C ALA A 234 -17.14 -16.41 9.92
N VAL A 235 -18.46 -16.57 10.03
CA VAL A 235 -19.10 -17.26 11.17
C VAL A 235 -18.71 -18.73 11.22
N LYS A 236 -18.69 -19.42 10.06
CA LYS A 236 -18.32 -20.84 9.96
C LYS A 236 -16.90 -21.10 10.46
N ALA A 237 -16.00 -20.14 10.34
CA ALA A 237 -14.61 -20.26 10.80
C ALA A 237 -14.49 -20.57 12.31
N PHE A 238 -15.48 -20.15 13.11
CA PHE A 238 -15.51 -20.39 14.56
C PHE A 238 -16.24 -21.70 14.96
N ASP A 239 -16.66 -22.50 14.00
CA ASP A 239 -17.30 -23.79 14.24
C ASP A 239 -16.30 -24.90 13.91
N ALA A 240 -15.58 -25.38 14.92
CA ALA A 240 -14.51 -26.37 14.78
C ALA A 240 -14.98 -27.66 14.09
N ASP A 241 -16.26 -28.03 14.22
CA ASP A 241 -16.83 -29.24 13.60
C ASP A 241 -17.08 -29.06 12.09
N LYS A 242 -17.07 -27.81 11.60
CA LYS A 242 -17.34 -27.45 10.19
C LYS A 242 -16.11 -26.97 9.43
N VAL A 243 -14.99 -26.76 10.10
CA VAL A 243 -13.73 -26.29 9.50
C VAL A 243 -12.78 -27.46 9.32
N GLU A 244 -12.41 -27.77 8.08
CA GLU A 244 -11.63 -28.96 7.79
C GLU A 244 -10.16 -28.82 8.17
N ARG A 245 -9.47 -27.78 7.71
CA ARG A 245 -8.03 -27.55 7.99
C ARG A 245 -7.66 -26.07 7.78
N PRO A 246 -6.73 -25.53 8.56
CA PRO A 246 -6.15 -24.24 8.27
C PRO A 246 -5.48 -24.22 6.88
N LEU A 247 -5.37 -23.05 6.25
CA LEU A 247 -4.66 -22.88 4.97
C LEU A 247 -3.23 -23.40 5.08
N SER A 248 -2.59 -23.13 6.20
CA SER A 248 -1.23 -23.50 6.51
C SER A 248 -1.09 -23.66 8.03
N ASP A 249 -0.22 -24.55 8.46
CA ASP A 249 0.10 -24.71 9.89
C ASP A 249 0.77 -23.46 10.47
N GLY A 250 1.45 -22.67 9.63
CA GLY A 250 2.06 -21.41 10.01
C GLY A 250 1.04 -20.33 10.38
N PHE A 251 -0.15 -20.33 9.77
CA PHE A 251 -1.23 -19.40 10.13
C PHE A 251 -1.89 -19.75 11.46
N ALA A 252 -1.94 -21.03 11.80
CA ALA A 252 -2.60 -21.51 13.01
C ALA A 252 -1.80 -21.23 14.31
N LYS A 253 -0.50 -20.92 14.20
CA LYS A 253 0.43 -20.88 15.34
C LYS A 253 0.88 -19.49 15.78
N GLN A 254 0.48 -18.44 15.08
CA GLN A 254 0.91 -17.07 15.41
C GLN A 254 -0.09 -16.42 16.38
N GLU A 255 0.38 -16.03 17.54
CA GLU A 255 -0.30 -15.07 18.40
C GLU A 255 -0.47 -13.77 17.59
N ASN A 256 -1.70 -13.24 17.53
CA ASN A 256 -2.10 -12.17 16.60
C ASN A 256 -1.90 -12.51 15.10
N GLY A 257 -2.21 -13.75 14.76
CA GLY A 257 -2.06 -14.28 13.40
C GLY A 257 -3.10 -13.76 12.41
N ARG A 258 -2.91 -14.17 11.16
CA ARG A 258 -3.85 -13.92 10.05
C ARG A 258 -5.07 -14.82 10.19
N GLY A 259 -6.26 -14.25 10.15
CA GLY A 259 -7.48 -15.03 10.32
C GLY A 259 -8.70 -14.21 10.61
N TYR A 260 -9.68 -14.86 11.21
CA TYR A 260 -10.93 -14.26 11.68
C TYR A 260 -10.85 -14.03 13.17
N TYR A 261 -11.31 -12.86 13.61
CA TYR A 261 -11.44 -12.49 15.01
C TYR A 261 -12.89 -12.18 15.30
N ARG A 262 -13.43 -12.67 16.42
CA ARG A 262 -14.80 -12.38 16.84
C ARG A 262 -14.84 -11.88 18.28
N GLY A 263 -15.65 -10.86 18.50
CA GLY A 263 -15.90 -10.29 19.81
C GLY A 263 -17.28 -9.66 19.89
N TYR A 264 -17.62 -9.16 21.07
CA TYR A 264 -18.95 -8.64 21.35
C TYR A 264 -18.86 -7.39 22.23
N PHE A 265 -19.76 -6.46 21.94
CA PHE A 265 -19.96 -5.29 22.80
C PHE A 265 -21.43 -5.14 23.16
N ASN A 266 -21.70 -4.43 24.27
CA ASN A 266 -23.06 -4.18 24.75
C ASN A 266 -23.36 -2.69 24.73
N ILE A 267 -24.57 -2.33 24.27
CA ILE A 267 -25.09 -0.97 24.33
C ILE A 267 -26.43 -0.92 25.00
N ASN A 268 -26.66 0.12 25.80
CA ASN A 268 -27.93 0.36 26.48
C ASN A 268 -28.93 1.17 25.64
N LYS A 269 -28.40 1.99 24.72
CA LYS A 269 -29.15 2.84 23.80
C LYS A 269 -28.61 2.66 22.39
N VAL A 270 -29.50 2.44 21.45
CA VAL A 270 -29.15 2.34 20.03
C VAL A 270 -28.83 3.74 19.47
N GLY A 271 -27.79 3.82 18.68
CA GLY A 271 -27.33 5.03 18.00
C GLY A 271 -26.21 4.72 17.02
N ASP A 272 -25.87 5.70 16.19
CA ASP A 272 -24.74 5.60 15.26
C ASP A 272 -23.40 5.65 16.04
N THR A 273 -22.37 5.03 15.53
CA THR A 273 -21.02 5.08 16.11
C THR A 273 -19.96 4.91 15.05
N PHE A 274 -18.73 5.31 15.35
CA PHE A 274 -17.55 5.07 14.54
C PHE A 274 -16.66 4.08 15.27
N LEU A 275 -16.62 2.82 14.79
CA LEU A 275 -15.73 1.80 15.37
C LEU A 275 -14.30 2.01 14.87
N ASN A 276 -13.37 2.13 15.81
CA ASN A 276 -11.97 2.38 15.55
C ASN A 276 -11.19 1.08 15.46
N PHE A 277 -10.40 0.94 14.36
CA PHE A 277 -9.61 -0.23 14.02
C PHE A 277 -8.12 0.10 13.83
N GLU A 278 -7.61 1.17 14.39
CA GLU A 278 -6.22 1.61 14.20
C GLU A 278 -5.15 0.61 14.65
N THR A 279 -5.52 -0.36 15.49
CA THR A 279 -4.62 -1.43 15.96
C THR A 279 -4.62 -2.66 15.06
N TRP A 280 -5.51 -2.71 14.08
CA TRP A 280 -5.68 -3.83 13.17
C TRP A 280 -4.75 -3.72 11.96
N GLY A 281 -4.51 -4.85 11.29
CA GLY A 281 -3.63 -4.93 10.14
C GLY A 281 -4.32 -4.47 8.84
N LYS A 282 -4.97 -5.40 8.14
CA LYS A 282 -5.65 -5.14 6.87
C LYS A 282 -6.73 -6.19 6.62
N GLY A 283 -7.93 -5.77 6.23
CA GLY A 283 -8.98 -6.72 5.92
C GLY A 283 -10.37 -6.14 5.91
N GLN A 284 -11.37 -6.92 6.35
CA GLN A 284 -12.80 -6.59 6.29
C GLN A 284 -13.47 -6.75 7.65
N VAL A 285 -14.52 -5.99 7.88
CA VAL A 285 -15.27 -5.95 9.14
C VAL A 285 -16.74 -6.25 8.91
N TYR A 286 -17.32 -7.04 9.83
CA TYR A 286 -18.75 -7.30 9.91
C TYR A 286 -19.28 -6.91 11.29
N VAL A 287 -20.41 -6.24 11.33
CA VAL A 287 -21.16 -5.93 12.56
C VAL A 287 -22.56 -6.49 12.44
N ASN A 288 -22.95 -7.40 13.33
CA ASN A 288 -24.25 -8.10 13.30
C ASN A 288 -24.60 -8.68 11.91
N GLY A 289 -23.61 -9.16 11.15
CA GLY A 289 -23.79 -9.70 9.82
C GLY A 289 -23.75 -8.69 8.67
N HIS A 290 -23.72 -7.40 8.96
CA HIS A 290 -23.58 -6.34 7.96
C HIS A 290 -22.11 -6.08 7.61
N PRO A 291 -21.72 -6.08 6.34
CA PRO A 291 -20.36 -5.76 5.92
C PRO A 291 -20.10 -4.26 6.08
N MET A 292 -19.17 -3.89 6.94
CA MET A 292 -18.82 -2.48 7.17
C MET A 292 -17.89 -1.93 6.09
N GLY A 293 -16.93 -2.71 5.67
CA GLY A 293 -15.93 -2.31 4.69
C GLY A 293 -14.50 -2.65 5.12
N ARG A 294 -13.55 -2.13 4.36
CA ARG A 294 -12.13 -2.42 4.51
C ARG A 294 -11.50 -1.59 5.61
N ILE A 295 -10.66 -2.27 6.39
CA ILE A 295 -9.69 -1.64 7.29
C ILE A 295 -8.27 -1.83 6.72
N TRP A 296 -7.39 -0.87 7.00
CA TRP A 296 -5.97 -0.96 6.70
C TRP A 296 -5.17 -0.09 7.65
N SER A 297 -4.18 -0.68 8.32
CA SER A 297 -3.34 0.01 9.32
C SER A 297 -2.70 1.31 8.83
N ILE A 298 -2.38 1.40 7.54
CA ILE A 298 -1.77 2.59 6.97
C ILE A 298 -2.72 3.80 6.94
N GLY A 299 -4.02 3.58 7.03
CA GLY A 299 -5.03 4.63 6.89
C GLY A 299 -5.24 5.07 5.43
N PRO A 300 -5.73 6.29 5.18
CA PRO A 300 -5.99 7.36 6.17
C PRO A 300 -7.23 7.14 7.04
N GLN A 301 -8.16 6.28 6.66
CA GLN A 301 -9.36 5.94 7.43
C GLN A 301 -9.04 4.92 8.51
N GLN A 302 -9.24 5.29 9.79
CA GLN A 302 -9.03 4.41 10.94
C GLN A 302 -10.34 3.94 11.57
N THR A 303 -11.45 4.61 11.28
CA THR A 303 -12.78 4.29 11.81
C THR A 303 -13.73 3.88 10.72
N LEU A 304 -14.65 2.97 11.03
CA LEU A 304 -15.77 2.60 10.16
C LEU A 304 -17.08 3.10 10.76
N TYR A 305 -17.90 3.77 9.96
CA TYR A 305 -19.24 4.19 10.34
C TYR A 305 -20.14 2.97 10.50
N VAL A 306 -20.82 2.90 11.65
CA VAL A 306 -21.81 1.85 11.95
C VAL A 306 -23.16 2.50 12.18
N PRO A 307 -24.09 2.37 11.23
CA PRO A 307 -25.44 2.88 11.37
C PRO A 307 -26.18 2.24 12.56
N GLY A 308 -26.79 3.05 13.40
CA GLY A 308 -27.53 2.56 14.56
C GLY A 308 -28.65 1.60 14.24
N CYS A 309 -29.23 1.67 13.01
CA CYS A 309 -30.25 0.72 12.56
C CYS A 309 -29.74 -0.71 12.42
N TRP A 310 -28.41 -0.94 12.36
CA TRP A 310 -27.78 -2.27 12.36
C TRP A 310 -27.38 -2.74 13.75
N LEU A 311 -27.51 -1.87 14.75
CA LEU A 311 -27.23 -2.17 16.15
C LEU A 311 -28.51 -2.51 16.91
N LYS A 312 -28.39 -3.27 17.97
CA LYS A 312 -29.49 -3.64 18.88
C LYS A 312 -29.10 -3.38 20.35
N LYS A 313 -30.05 -3.04 21.17
CA LYS A 313 -29.85 -2.96 22.62
C LYS A 313 -29.35 -4.30 23.15
N GLY A 314 -28.34 -4.27 24.00
CA GLY A 314 -27.65 -5.46 24.50
C GLY A 314 -26.47 -5.86 23.61
N LYS A 315 -26.28 -7.15 23.41
CA LYS A 315 -25.12 -7.76 22.78
C LYS A 315 -25.09 -7.56 21.25
N ASN A 316 -24.02 -7.01 20.73
CA ASN A 316 -23.72 -6.85 19.29
C ASN A 316 -22.42 -7.58 18.96
N GLU A 317 -22.37 -8.21 17.80
CA GLU A 317 -21.24 -8.99 17.33
C GLU A 317 -20.36 -8.14 16.40
N VAL A 318 -19.05 -8.31 16.52
CA VAL A 318 -18.05 -7.82 15.54
C VAL A 318 -17.21 -9.01 15.10
N ILE A 319 -17.07 -9.17 13.78
CA ILE A 319 -16.10 -10.09 13.18
C ILE A 319 -15.16 -9.27 12.31
N VAL A 320 -13.87 -9.48 12.49
CA VAL A 320 -12.80 -8.90 11.66
C VAL A 320 -12.09 -10.04 10.95
N LEU A 321 -11.99 -9.94 9.64
CA LEU A 321 -11.09 -10.71 8.81
C LEU A 321 -9.80 -9.88 8.66
N ASP A 322 -8.67 -10.38 9.14
CA ASP A 322 -7.39 -9.67 9.07
C ASP A 322 -6.32 -10.52 8.36
N VAL A 323 -5.83 -10.03 7.22
CA VAL A 323 -4.84 -10.73 6.39
C VAL A 323 -3.40 -10.47 6.83
N VAL A 324 -3.19 -9.48 7.67
CA VAL A 324 -1.86 -9.11 8.20
C VAL A 324 -1.69 -9.58 9.65
N GLY A 325 -2.75 -9.45 10.44
CA GLY A 325 -2.81 -9.67 11.87
C GLY A 325 -2.75 -8.35 12.66
N PRO A 326 -3.55 -8.22 13.73
CA PRO A 326 -3.62 -7.01 14.54
C PRO A 326 -2.39 -6.87 15.45
N ARG A 327 -2.04 -5.64 15.82
CA ARG A 327 -1.12 -5.38 16.94
C ARG A 327 -1.78 -5.67 18.27
N GLU A 328 -3.06 -5.32 18.39
CA GLU A 328 -3.97 -5.61 19.50
C GLU A 328 -5.35 -5.87 18.90
N ALA A 329 -5.98 -6.98 19.29
CA ALA A 329 -7.32 -7.35 18.80
C ALA A 329 -8.42 -6.60 19.58
N VAL A 330 -8.38 -5.28 19.59
CA VAL A 330 -9.28 -4.42 20.33
C VAL A 330 -10.01 -3.43 19.42
N VAL A 331 -11.22 -3.06 19.81
CA VAL A 331 -12.09 -2.10 19.10
C VAL A 331 -12.77 -1.21 20.13
N TRP A 332 -13.05 0.02 19.78
CA TRP A 332 -13.89 0.95 20.54
C TRP A 332 -14.73 1.80 19.61
N GLY A 333 -15.83 2.36 20.12
CA GLY A 333 -16.68 3.26 19.35
C GLY A 333 -16.56 4.69 19.83
N GLN A 334 -16.38 5.62 18.90
CA GLN A 334 -16.23 7.06 19.14
C GLN A 334 -17.31 7.87 18.43
N THR A 335 -17.48 9.12 18.82
CA THR A 335 -18.54 10.00 18.29
C THR A 335 -18.15 10.72 17.01
N GLU A 336 -16.87 10.82 16.74
CA GLU A 336 -16.33 11.49 15.55
C GLU A 336 -15.55 10.49 14.70
N PRO A 337 -15.63 10.57 13.36
CA PRO A 337 -14.82 9.74 12.48
C PRO A 337 -13.35 10.15 12.52
N GLU A 338 -12.47 9.20 12.23
CA GLU A 338 -11.04 9.42 12.03
C GLU A 338 -10.67 8.98 10.61
N LEU A 339 -10.71 9.94 9.67
CA LEU A 339 -10.61 9.68 8.22
C LEU A 339 -9.27 10.12 7.61
N ASN A 340 -8.44 10.87 8.35
CA ASN A 340 -7.23 11.51 7.83
C ASN A 340 -5.96 11.16 8.61
N LYS A 341 -5.96 10.02 9.32
CA LYS A 341 -4.81 9.58 10.09
C LYS A 341 -4.02 8.52 9.34
N LEU A 342 -2.90 8.93 8.76
CA LEU A 342 -1.94 8.00 8.18
C LEU A 342 -1.09 7.36 9.28
N GLN A 343 -0.95 6.02 9.21
CA GLN A 343 0.02 5.25 9.99
C GLN A 343 0.98 4.57 9.01
N LEU A 344 1.97 5.31 8.56
CA LEU A 344 3.00 4.76 7.70
C LEU A 344 3.81 3.73 8.48
N GLU A 345 4.17 2.62 7.83
CA GLU A 345 5.01 1.59 8.44
C GLU A 345 6.29 2.23 8.99
N LYS A 346 6.59 1.99 10.26
CA LYS A 346 7.77 2.57 10.93
C LYS A 346 9.11 2.12 10.32
N THR A 347 9.08 1.10 9.49
CA THR A 347 10.25 0.53 8.81
C THR A 347 10.67 1.30 7.56
N VAL A 348 9.77 2.08 6.98
CA VAL A 348 10.10 3.04 5.92
C VAL A 348 9.88 4.41 6.54
N LYS A 349 10.94 5.11 6.88
CA LYS A 349 10.86 6.54 7.20
C LYS A 349 10.58 7.27 5.89
N HIS A 350 9.33 7.24 5.45
CA HIS A 350 8.88 8.21 4.48
C HIS A 350 8.94 9.58 5.17
N ASN A 351 9.62 10.54 4.58
CA ASN A 351 9.40 11.92 4.95
C ASN A 351 7.92 12.18 4.69
N ASN A 352 7.17 12.61 5.71
CA ASN A 352 5.81 13.07 5.48
C ASN A 352 5.86 14.21 4.44
N ILE A 353 4.86 14.27 3.57
CA ILE A 353 4.68 15.42 2.68
C ILE A 353 4.74 16.68 3.55
N GLY A 354 5.78 17.50 3.37
CA GLY A 354 6.02 18.69 4.19
C GLY A 354 7.08 18.55 5.30
N ASP A 355 7.53 17.34 5.67
CA ASP A 355 8.72 17.16 6.49
C ASP A 355 9.96 17.47 5.64
N LYS A 356 10.36 18.74 5.66
CA LYS A 356 11.68 19.06 5.14
C LYS A 356 12.71 18.38 6.03
N PRO A 357 13.59 17.54 5.45
CA PRO A 357 14.67 16.92 6.24
C PRO A 357 15.42 18.04 6.95
N ASP A 358 15.84 17.76 8.20
CA ASP A 358 16.68 18.71 8.94
C ASP A 358 17.97 18.94 8.15
N LEU A 359 17.98 20.02 7.38
CA LEU A 359 19.08 20.45 6.52
C LEU A 359 20.38 20.66 7.30
N ASN A 360 20.32 20.74 8.63
CA ASN A 360 21.48 20.95 9.49
C ASN A 360 22.18 19.66 9.87
N SER A 361 21.54 18.48 9.76
CA SER A 361 22.12 17.21 10.20
C SER A 361 22.75 16.36 9.09
N ALA A 362 22.42 16.60 7.81
CA ALA A 362 22.96 15.83 6.67
C ALA A 362 23.43 16.74 5.52
N THR A 363 23.98 17.89 5.86
CA THR A 363 24.16 18.99 4.94
C THR A 363 25.33 18.85 3.98
N PRO A 364 25.36 19.72 2.94
CA PRO A 364 26.54 19.99 2.11
C PRO A 364 27.85 20.17 2.88
N ALA A 365 27.82 20.56 4.16
CA ALA A 365 29.03 20.67 4.99
C ALA A 365 29.70 19.30 5.26
N ALA A 366 28.92 18.22 5.49
CA ALA A 366 29.49 16.89 5.61
C ALA A 366 30.01 16.39 4.26
N VAL A 367 29.29 16.67 3.17
CA VAL A 367 29.74 16.38 1.79
C VAL A 367 30.94 17.23 1.42
N SER A 368 31.02 18.49 1.86
CA SER A 368 32.14 19.38 1.56
C SER A 368 33.46 18.96 2.27
N GLY A 369 33.36 18.19 3.34
CA GLY A 369 34.52 17.58 4.03
C GLY A 369 34.95 16.24 3.46
N ALA A 370 34.15 15.59 2.65
CA ALA A 370 34.43 14.29 2.06
C ALA A 370 35.11 14.45 0.68
N SER A 371 36.05 13.54 0.40
CA SER A 371 36.71 13.52 -0.91
C SER A 371 35.77 12.80 -1.92
N PRO A 372 35.45 13.39 -3.09
CA PRO A 372 34.67 12.69 -4.09
C PRO A 372 35.45 11.52 -4.69
N SER A 373 34.72 10.51 -5.12
CA SER A 373 35.28 9.35 -5.87
C SER A 373 35.84 9.69 -7.26
N GLY A 374 35.87 10.97 -7.62
CA GLY A 374 36.16 11.53 -8.95
C GLY A 374 34.90 11.90 -9.70
N ALA A 375 35.05 12.66 -10.79
CA ALA A 375 33.93 12.91 -11.70
C ALA A 375 33.70 11.66 -12.56
N ILE A 376 32.44 11.20 -12.62
CA ILE A 376 32.02 10.04 -13.39
C ILE A 376 31.06 10.52 -14.47
N THR A 377 31.20 9.98 -15.69
CA THR A 377 30.31 10.25 -16.81
C THR A 377 29.53 9.00 -17.16
N ALA A 378 28.20 9.06 -17.09
CA ALA A 378 27.30 8.01 -17.49
C ALA A 378 27.07 8.02 -19.02
N ALA A 379 26.98 6.86 -19.63
CA ALA A 379 26.64 6.73 -21.04
C ALA A 379 25.15 7.00 -21.27
N PRO A 380 24.75 7.49 -22.46
CA PRO A 380 23.34 7.50 -22.85
C PRO A 380 22.79 6.07 -22.92
N GLY A 381 21.57 5.86 -22.46
CA GLY A 381 20.90 4.54 -22.54
C GLY A 381 19.84 4.38 -21.45
N ASN A 382 19.07 3.28 -21.51
CA ASN A 382 17.99 2.98 -20.60
C ASN A 382 18.26 1.75 -19.72
N GLY A 383 19.43 1.10 -19.87
CA GLY A 383 19.81 -0.07 -19.12
C GLY A 383 20.69 0.25 -17.90
N TRP A 384 20.94 -0.76 -17.10
CA TRP A 384 21.85 -0.69 -15.96
C TRP A 384 23.27 -0.30 -16.39
N GLN A 385 23.89 0.59 -15.61
CA GLN A 385 25.27 1.03 -15.79
C GLN A 385 26.02 0.84 -14.48
N THR A 386 27.20 0.22 -14.54
CA THR A 386 28.06 -0.06 -13.38
C THR A 386 29.30 0.82 -13.40
N PHE A 387 29.54 1.55 -12.34
CA PHE A 387 30.69 2.42 -12.14
C PHE A 387 31.58 1.88 -11.02
N ARG A 388 32.73 1.27 -11.42
CA ARG A 388 33.70 0.72 -10.46
C ARG A 388 34.62 1.81 -9.93
N PHE A 389 34.80 1.81 -8.63
CA PHE A 389 35.74 2.73 -7.98
C PHE A 389 37.18 2.21 -8.10
N ALA A 390 38.15 3.12 -8.27
CA ALA A 390 39.58 2.76 -8.35
C ALA A 390 40.12 2.15 -7.03
N ALA A 391 39.48 2.48 -5.89
CA ALA A 391 39.72 1.90 -4.59
C ALA A 391 38.39 1.73 -3.85
N LEU A 392 38.35 0.79 -2.89
CA LEU A 392 37.20 0.61 -2.02
C LEU A 392 36.85 1.92 -1.30
N GLN A 393 35.62 2.34 -1.44
CA GLN A 393 35.07 3.45 -0.70
C GLN A 393 34.52 2.93 0.64
N LYS A 394 34.60 3.74 1.68
CA LYS A 394 34.03 3.40 2.99
C LYS A 394 33.22 4.55 3.53
N GLY A 395 32.04 4.24 4.06
CA GLY A 395 31.18 5.20 4.72
C GLY A 395 29.83 4.62 5.09
N ARG A 396 29.15 5.30 5.97
CA ARG A 396 27.75 5.03 6.30
C ARG A 396 26.79 5.78 5.39
N TYR A 397 27.20 6.93 4.91
CA TYR A 397 26.38 7.78 4.05
C TYR A 397 26.91 7.76 2.62
N LEU A 398 25.98 7.60 1.68
CA LEU A 398 26.17 7.80 0.25
C LEU A 398 25.59 9.16 -0.13
N ALA A 399 26.42 10.07 -0.66
CA ALA A 399 25.93 11.27 -1.33
C ALA A 399 26.17 11.18 -2.83
N LEU A 400 25.11 11.31 -3.62
CA LEU A 400 25.12 11.36 -5.08
C LEU A 400 24.88 12.82 -5.51
N GLU A 401 25.90 13.44 -6.09
CA GLU A 401 25.84 14.81 -6.65
C GLU A 401 25.80 14.75 -8.17
N VAL A 402 24.64 15.02 -8.76
CA VAL A 402 24.48 15.05 -10.22
C VAL A 402 24.73 16.44 -10.75
N LEU A 403 25.74 16.56 -11.59
CA LEU A 403 26.24 17.83 -12.14
C LEU A 403 25.54 18.23 -13.44
N SER A 404 25.15 17.22 -14.25
CA SER A 404 24.46 17.42 -15.52
C SER A 404 23.65 16.20 -15.96
N THR A 405 22.69 16.40 -16.85
CA THR A 405 21.86 15.35 -17.46
C THR A 405 22.19 15.16 -18.94
N GLN A 406 21.82 13.98 -19.52
CA GLN A 406 22.13 13.61 -20.92
C GLN A 406 21.48 14.53 -21.96
N LYS A 407 20.35 15.13 -21.62
CA LYS A 407 19.69 16.13 -22.44
C LYS A 407 19.57 17.36 -21.54
N ASP A 408 19.76 18.54 -22.13
CA ASP A 408 19.47 19.81 -21.45
C ASP A 408 17.98 19.85 -21.09
N GLY A 409 17.67 19.18 -19.98
CA GLY A 409 16.33 19.05 -19.43
C GLY A 409 16.24 19.80 -18.11
N ASP A 410 15.05 20.24 -17.82
CA ASP A 410 14.72 20.96 -16.59
C ASP A 410 14.49 20.02 -15.38
N ARG A 411 14.86 18.73 -15.49
CA ARG A 411 14.64 17.70 -14.47
C ARG A 411 15.72 16.62 -14.48
N LEU A 412 15.99 16.06 -13.32
CA LEU A 412 16.72 14.79 -13.13
C LEU A 412 15.71 13.68 -12.80
N ALA A 413 15.95 12.45 -13.31
CA ALA A 413 15.19 11.26 -12.91
C ALA A 413 16.12 10.04 -12.81
N ILE A 414 16.00 9.32 -11.70
CA ILE A 414 16.77 8.08 -11.41
C ILE A 414 15.79 6.99 -10.96
N ALA A 415 15.75 5.85 -11.68
CA ALA A 415 14.90 4.75 -11.28
C ALA A 415 15.51 3.98 -10.10
N GLU A 416 16.75 3.50 -10.22
CA GLU A 416 17.33 2.64 -9.20
C GLU A 416 18.84 2.87 -9.02
N LEU A 417 19.29 2.63 -7.79
CA LEU A 417 20.72 2.59 -7.41
C LEU A 417 21.00 1.30 -6.64
N TYR A 418 22.13 0.67 -6.93
CA TYR A 418 22.74 -0.37 -6.10
C TYR A 418 24.18 -0.03 -5.76
N LEU A 419 24.66 -0.59 -4.67
CA LEU A 419 26.08 -0.61 -4.31
C LEU A 419 26.58 -2.04 -4.32
N GLN A 420 27.78 -2.27 -4.83
CA GLN A 420 28.45 -3.56 -4.76
C GLN A 420 29.48 -3.54 -3.61
N GLY A 421 29.52 -4.64 -2.86
CA GLY A 421 30.54 -4.89 -1.85
C GLY A 421 31.91 -5.25 -2.44
N PRO A 422 32.92 -5.52 -1.59
CA PRO A 422 34.27 -5.91 -2.05
C PRO A 422 34.30 -7.21 -2.86
N ASP A 423 33.33 -8.07 -2.67
CA ASP A 423 33.13 -9.33 -3.40
C ASP A 423 32.39 -9.16 -4.73
N GLY A 424 32.03 -7.94 -5.10
CA GLY A 424 31.27 -7.62 -6.31
C GLY A 424 29.78 -7.89 -6.23
N LYS A 425 29.27 -8.38 -5.08
CA LYS A 425 27.84 -8.61 -4.89
C LYS A 425 27.12 -7.33 -4.45
N ARG A 426 25.85 -7.22 -4.83
CA ARG A 426 24.97 -6.12 -4.40
C ARG A 426 24.78 -6.15 -2.89
N LEU A 427 24.94 -5.00 -2.26
CA LEU A 427 24.65 -4.81 -0.84
C LEU A 427 23.14 -4.74 -0.61
N SER A 428 22.67 -5.26 0.54
CA SER A 428 21.26 -5.11 0.92
C SER A 428 20.87 -3.65 1.08
N ARG A 429 19.74 -3.27 0.51
CA ARG A 429 19.18 -1.92 0.60
C ARG A 429 18.12 -1.79 1.70
N GLU A 430 17.82 -2.88 2.41
CA GLU A 430 16.81 -2.90 3.49
C GLU A 430 17.04 -1.82 4.57
N PRO A 431 18.29 -1.56 5.04
CA PRO A 431 18.53 -0.52 6.04
C PRO A 431 18.61 0.90 5.47
N TRP A 432 18.51 1.08 4.15
CA TRP A 432 18.70 2.39 3.53
C TRP A 432 17.57 3.37 3.87
N THR A 433 17.95 4.62 4.12
CA THR A 433 16.99 5.70 4.34
C THR A 433 17.48 7.00 3.68
N THR A 434 16.58 7.72 2.99
CA THR A 434 16.91 9.04 2.46
C THR A 434 17.08 10.03 3.61
N LYS A 435 18.22 10.74 3.61
CA LYS A 435 18.51 11.79 4.59
C LYS A 435 18.31 13.18 4.03
N TYR A 436 18.53 13.33 2.73
CA TYR A 436 18.43 14.62 2.07
C TYR A 436 18.24 14.45 0.57
N ALA A 437 17.38 15.28 -0.01
CA ALA A 437 17.32 15.56 -1.43
C ALA A 437 17.10 17.07 -1.60
N ASN A 438 17.89 17.71 -2.45
CA ASN A 438 17.76 19.16 -2.61
C ASN A 438 16.54 19.55 -3.49
N SER A 439 15.96 18.59 -4.19
CA SER A 439 14.72 18.76 -4.97
C SER A 439 14.03 17.40 -5.17
N GLU A 440 12.72 17.36 -4.94
CA GLU A 440 11.86 16.19 -5.13
C GLU A 440 10.50 16.64 -5.67
N GLU A 441 9.98 15.94 -6.68
CA GLU A 441 8.62 16.19 -7.17
C GLU A 441 7.60 15.44 -6.29
N GLU A 442 7.19 16.06 -5.20
CA GLU A 442 6.31 15.49 -4.20
C GLU A 442 4.92 15.12 -4.74
N ASN A 443 4.33 15.98 -5.59
CA ASN A 443 3.00 15.76 -6.16
C ASN A 443 2.89 14.50 -7.02
N GLY A 444 4.01 14.04 -7.61
CA GLY A 444 4.09 12.81 -8.40
C GLY A 444 4.53 11.60 -7.57
N ASN A 445 4.78 11.75 -6.26
CA ASN A 445 5.40 10.74 -5.41
C ASN A 445 6.76 10.26 -5.97
N HIS A 446 7.57 11.20 -6.50
CA HIS A 446 8.88 10.94 -7.08
C HIS A 446 10.00 11.34 -6.11
N THR A 447 9.94 10.81 -4.90
CA THR A 447 10.83 11.10 -3.77
C THR A 447 12.14 10.29 -3.81
N GLY A 448 13.17 10.70 -3.08
CA GLY A 448 14.50 10.10 -3.11
C GLY A 448 14.60 8.64 -2.68
N ASP A 449 13.62 8.15 -1.94
CA ASP A 449 13.51 6.73 -1.58
C ASP A 449 13.20 5.81 -2.78
N LYS A 450 12.71 6.37 -3.88
CA LYS A 450 12.41 5.62 -5.10
C LYS A 450 13.64 5.05 -5.79
N VAL A 451 14.84 5.55 -5.48
CA VAL A 451 16.06 5.00 -6.07
C VAL A 451 16.53 3.69 -5.44
N TYR A 452 15.86 3.22 -4.38
CA TYR A 452 16.19 1.96 -3.71
C TYR A 452 14.96 1.18 -3.23
N ASP A 453 13.78 1.47 -3.78
CA ASP A 453 12.53 0.82 -3.40
C ASP A 453 12.29 -0.54 -4.08
N LEU A 454 13.27 -1.05 -4.82
CA LEU A 454 13.25 -2.32 -5.56
C LEU A 454 12.28 -2.34 -6.74
N GLN A 455 11.88 -1.18 -7.26
CA GLN A 455 10.90 -1.06 -8.33
C GLN A 455 11.45 -0.22 -9.48
N GLU A 456 11.91 -0.85 -10.54
CA GLU A 456 12.48 -0.17 -11.72
C GLU A 456 11.49 0.77 -12.43
N SER A 457 10.20 0.67 -12.13
CA SER A 457 9.13 1.50 -12.70
C SER A 457 8.89 2.80 -11.93
N THR A 458 9.36 2.90 -10.69
CA THR A 458 9.35 4.13 -9.89
C THR A 458 10.67 4.88 -10.08
N TYR A 459 10.72 6.14 -9.71
CA TYR A 459 11.95 6.92 -9.84
C TYR A 459 11.90 8.15 -8.93
N TRP A 460 13.07 8.56 -8.42
CA TRP A 460 13.25 9.90 -7.90
C TRP A 460 13.31 10.88 -9.05
N GLN A 461 12.58 12.00 -8.95
CA GLN A 461 12.60 13.08 -9.92
C GLN A 461 12.66 14.43 -9.22
N THR A 462 13.48 15.32 -9.74
CA THR A 462 13.53 16.70 -9.24
C THR A 462 12.35 17.52 -9.75
N GLU A 463 11.99 18.58 -9.04
CA GLU A 463 11.00 19.55 -9.52
C GLU A 463 11.38 20.15 -10.86
N ARG A 464 10.37 20.58 -11.59
CA ARG A 464 10.57 21.26 -12.87
C ARG A 464 11.30 22.59 -12.67
N GLY A 465 12.39 22.79 -13.42
CA GLY A 465 13.21 24.00 -13.34
C GLY A 465 14.20 24.03 -12.19
N ALA A 466 14.33 22.92 -11.43
CA ALA A 466 15.38 22.80 -10.42
C ALA A 466 16.76 22.82 -11.07
N SER A 467 17.66 23.66 -10.55
CA SER A 467 19.01 23.83 -11.09
C SER A 467 19.98 22.77 -10.57
N ALA A 468 20.86 22.25 -11.43
CA ALA A 468 21.99 21.45 -11.01
C ALA A 468 23.00 22.30 -10.18
N PRO A 469 23.78 21.68 -9.27
CA PRO A 469 23.84 20.24 -9.00
C PRO A 469 22.63 19.74 -8.21
N HIS A 470 22.20 18.51 -8.53
CA HIS A 470 21.19 17.82 -7.74
C HIS A 470 21.87 16.89 -6.74
N LEU A 471 21.46 16.93 -5.49
CA LEU A 471 22.08 16.18 -4.40
C LEU A 471 21.07 15.27 -3.71
N LEU A 472 21.40 13.99 -3.64
CA LEU A 472 20.69 12.97 -2.87
C LEU A 472 21.64 12.36 -1.84
N VAL A 473 21.23 12.27 -0.57
CA VAL A 473 22.00 11.64 0.50
C VAL A 473 21.21 10.48 1.09
N ILE A 474 21.83 9.31 1.12
CA ILE A 474 21.26 8.06 1.63
C ILE A 474 22.09 7.58 2.81
N ASP A 475 21.45 7.26 3.93
CA ASP A 475 22.03 6.54 5.06
C ASP A 475 21.94 5.03 4.76
N LEU A 476 23.05 4.36 4.67
CA LEU A 476 23.16 2.93 4.39
C LEU A 476 22.88 2.04 5.62
N GLY A 477 22.53 2.66 6.78
CA GLY A 477 22.24 1.99 8.03
C GLY A 477 23.48 1.68 8.88
N SER A 478 24.60 1.36 8.25
CA SER A 478 25.91 1.13 8.89
C SER A 478 27.03 1.47 7.92
N GLU A 479 28.26 1.56 8.44
CA GLU A 479 29.44 1.72 7.58
C GLU A 479 29.56 0.53 6.62
N GLN A 480 29.71 0.81 5.33
CA GLN A 480 29.85 -0.17 4.25
C GLN A 480 31.20 0.02 3.54
N SER A 481 31.72 -1.09 2.99
CA SER A 481 32.84 -1.07 2.04
C SER A 481 32.28 -1.30 0.64
N VAL A 482 32.48 -0.36 -0.27
CA VAL A 482 31.83 -0.30 -1.57
C VAL A 482 32.85 -0.31 -2.70
N SER A 483 32.69 -1.23 -3.66
CA SER A 483 33.56 -1.37 -4.83
C SER A 483 32.99 -0.74 -6.10
N ALA A 484 31.64 -0.61 -6.20
CA ALA A 484 30.97 -0.04 -7.36
C ALA A 484 29.61 0.56 -7.00
N LEU A 485 29.16 1.49 -7.83
CA LEU A 485 27.80 2.00 -7.89
C LEU A 485 27.12 1.48 -9.17
N GLU A 486 25.92 0.98 -9.06
CA GLU A 486 25.05 0.67 -10.21
C GLU A 486 23.90 1.67 -10.28
N TYR A 487 23.57 2.07 -11.49
CA TYR A 487 22.58 3.08 -11.79
C TYR A 487 21.64 2.62 -12.89
N LEU A 488 20.34 2.74 -12.70
CA LEU A 488 19.31 2.56 -13.70
C LEU A 488 18.62 3.89 -13.99
N PRO A 489 18.66 4.38 -15.24
CA PRO A 489 17.86 5.54 -15.64
C PRO A 489 16.37 5.18 -15.73
N ARG A 490 15.50 6.18 -15.72
CA ARG A 490 14.06 6.02 -15.96
C ARG A 490 13.79 5.30 -17.28
N ALA A 491 12.91 4.29 -17.25
CA ALA A 491 12.69 3.34 -18.36
C ALA A 491 12.09 3.94 -19.64
N GLU A 492 11.41 5.10 -19.57
CA GLU A 492 10.78 5.73 -20.74
C GLU A 492 11.83 6.19 -21.76
N GLN A 493 11.79 5.57 -22.95
CA GLN A 493 12.71 5.90 -24.02
C GLN A 493 12.56 7.38 -24.42
N GLY A 494 13.65 8.14 -24.28
CA GLY A 494 13.66 9.56 -24.61
C GLY A 494 13.16 10.51 -23.51
N ALA A 495 12.79 9.98 -22.33
CA ALA A 495 12.47 10.83 -21.18
C ALA A 495 13.67 11.72 -20.80
N PRO A 496 13.45 13.00 -20.47
CA PRO A 496 14.50 13.86 -19.94
C PRO A 496 14.90 13.39 -18.54
N GLY A 497 16.14 13.68 -18.13
CA GLY A 497 16.57 13.55 -16.74
C GLY A 497 17.57 12.43 -16.45
N SER A 498 18.01 11.62 -17.43
CA SER A 498 19.09 10.64 -17.20
C SER A 498 20.40 11.36 -16.82
N ILE A 499 21.14 10.79 -15.86
CA ILE A 499 22.45 11.33 -15.42
C ILE A 499 23.43 11.39 -16.60
N LYS A 500 24.22 12.45 -16.65
CA LYS A 500 25.41 12.54 -17.49
C LYS A 500 26.67 12.61 -16.63
N ASP A 501 26.93 13.70 -15.96
CA ASP A 501 28.10 13.86 -15.11
C ASP A 501 27.70 13.93 -13.65
N PHE A 502 28.40 13.20 -12.79
CA PHE A 502 28.09 13.10 -11.37
C PHE A 502 29.33 12.82 -10.51
N ARG A 503 29.19 13.01 -9.21
CA ARG A 503 30.17 12.61 -8.18
C ARG A 503 29.47 11.80 -7.11
N VAL A 504 30.27 10.95 -6.46
CA VAL A 504 29.82 10.14 -5.34
C VAL A 504 30.73 10.38 -4.15
N TYR A 505 30.15 10.49 -2.96
CA TYR A 505 30.85 10.67 -1.72
C TYR A 505 30.41 9.59 -0.74
N PHE A 506 31.35 9.06 0.02
CA PHE A 506 31.09 8.17 1.16
C PHE A 506 31.71 8.79 2.42
N TYR A 507 30.96 8.83 3.53
CA TYR A 507 31.42 9.41 4.79
C TYR A 507 30.67 8.83 6.01
#